data_7cf734adcfb0fbabca8d50cf23e209c2
#
_entry.id   7cf734adcfb0fbabca8d50cf23e209c2
#
_cell.length_a   1.000
_cell.length_b   1.000
_cell.length_c   1.000
_cell.angle_alpha   90.00
_cell.angle_beta   90.00
_cell.angle_gamma   90.00
#
_symmetry.space_group_name_H-M   'P 1'
#
loop_
_entity.id
_entity.type
_entity.pdbx_description
1 polymer ?
#
loop_
_entity_poly.entity_id
_entity_poly.type
_entity_poly.pdbx_seq_one_letter_code
_entity_poly.pdbx_strand_id
1 'polypeptide(L)'
;MLDKNEWIRPWAGSDDEVTKMLDIKLIRENPDKIKAGLKAKEVDCDELIDRILELDEQRRTLLQQTEALKAEQNKLSKQIPALKKAGEDTTAIFKEMGEIKGKISALDGQLRDVVNEYQQDLYCLPNMPDDDLLPGGKENNEPLRYFGEPKKFDFEPKNHVDLCTNLGLIDYERGVKLAGNGFWIYKGMGARLEWA
;
A
#
# COMPACT_ATOMS: atom_id res chain seq x y z
N MET A 1 0.78 -44.30 -7.80
CA MET A 1 -0.17 -43.47 -8.55
C MET A 1 -0.37 -42.23 -7.67
N LEU A 2 0.42 -41.19 -7.89
CA LEU A 2 0.38 -39.97 -7.08
C LEU A 2 -0.80 -39.13 -7.56
N ASP A 3 -1.61 -38.71 -6.61
CA ASP A 3 -2.81 -37.91 -6.85
C ASP A 3 -2.39 -36.56 -7.47
N LYS A 4 -2.88 -36.31 -8.70
CA LYS A 4 -2.58 -35.07 -9.45
C LYS A 4 -3.14 -33.80 -8.81
N ASN A 5 -3.92 -33.91 -7.73
CA ASN A 5 -4.58 -32.80 -7.05
C ASN A 5 -3.82 -32.26 -5.81
N GLU A 6 -2.70 -32.87 -5.43
CA GLU A 6 -1.89 -32.36 -4.32
C GLU A 6 -1.06 -31.11 -4.63
N TRP A 7 -0.98 -30.73 -5.91
CA TRP A 7 -0.15 -29.62 -6.36
C TRP A 7 -0.85 -28.25 -6.37
N ILE A 8 -2.17 -28.28 -6.24
CA ILE A 8 -3.00 -27.08 -6.16
C ILE A 8 -3.71 -27.12 -4.82
N ARG A 9 -2.99 -26.90 -3.74
CA ARG A 9 -3.67 -26.32 -2.57
C ARG A 9 -4.02 -24.90 -3.03
N PRO A 10 -5.31 -24.54 -3.11
CA PRO A 10 -5.65 -23.13 -3.16
C PRO A 10 -5.02 -22.56 -1.90
N TRP A 11 -4.26 -21.51 -2.06
CA TRP A 11 -3.75 -20.72 -0.95
C TRP A 11 -4.97 -20.29 -0.13
N ALA A 12 -5.20 -21.01 0.99
CA ALA A 12 -6.33 -20.82 1.87
C ALA A 12 -6.00 -19.72 2.90
N GLY A 13 -5.48 -18.59 2.41
CA GLY A 13 -5.63 -17.33 3.09
C GLY A 13 -7.09 -16.94 2.93
N SER A 14 -7.77 -16.63 4.03
CA SER A 14 -9.09 -16.01 3.97
C SER A 14 -9.03 -14.85 2.97
N ASP A 15 -10.05 -14.70 2.11
CA ASP A 15 -10.12 -13.65 1.07
C ASP A 15 -9.95 -12.21 1.61
N ASP A 16 -9.92 -12.04 2.93
CA ASP A 16 -9.68 -10.80 3.66
C ASP A 16 -8.20 -10.46 3.92
N GLU A 17 -7.25 -11.40 3.76
CA GLU A 17 -5.82 -11.17 4.04
C GLU A 17 -4.97 -10.91 2.79
N VAL A 18 -5.51 -11.17 1.60
CA VAL A 18 -4.77 -11.01 0.35
C VAL A 18 -4.84 -9.55 -0.11
N THR A 19 -3.70 -8.86 -0.01
CA THR A 19 -3.42 -7.53 -0.62
C THR A 19 -3.72 -6.29 0.22
N LYS A 20 -3.64 -6.31 1.52
CA LYS A 20 -3.62 -5.04 2.24
C LYS A 20 -2.16 -4.57 2.38
N MET A 21 -1.80 -3.53 1.61
CA MET A 21 -0.78 -2.59 2.07
C MET A 21 -1.06 -2.30 3.55
N LEU A 22 -0.04 -2.02 4.33
CA LEU A 22 -0.16 -1.83 5.78
C LEU A 22 -1.34 -0.91 6.11
N ASP A 23 -2.46 -1.49 6.59
CA ASP A 23 -3.67 -0.72 6.92
C ASP A 23 -3.40 0.10 8.18
N ILE A 24 -3.76 1.37 8.14
CA ILE A 24 -3.67 2.28 9.31
C ILE A 24 -4.36 1.72 10.56
N LYS A 25 -5.40 0.91 10.40
CA LYS A 25 -6.07 0.27 11.53
C LYS A 25 -5.13 -0.68 12.26
N LEU A 26 -4.36 -1.48 11.51
CA LEU A 26 -3.38 -2.40 12.08
C LEU A 26 -2.26 -1.62 12.80
N ILE A 27 -1.80 -0.51 12.19
CA ILE A 27 -0.77 0.35 12.80
C ILE A 27 -1.28 0.94 14.12
N ARG A 28 -2.52 1.42 14.16
CA ARG A 28 -3.13 1.98 15.38
C ARG A 28 -3.35 0.95 16.48
N GLU A 29 -3.79 -0.25 16.12
CA GLU A 29 -4.11 -1.31 17.09
C GLU A 29 -2.86 -1.91 17.70
N ASN A 30 -1.79 -2.04 16.93
CA ASN A 30 -0.57 -2.75 17.34
C ASN A 30 0.71 -2.07 16.82
N PRO A 31 0.99 -0.80 17.18
CA PRO A 31 2.16 -0.07 16.65
C PRO A 31 3.48 -0.77 17.00
N ASP A 32 3.60 -1.32 18.21
CA ASP A 32 4.82 -2.00 18.66
C ASP A 32 5.08 -3.30 17.87
N LYS A 33 4.04 -4.07 17.54
CA LYS A 33 4.18 -5.26 16.69
C LYS A 33 4.65 -4.87 15.29
N ILE A 34 4.12 -3.77 14.73
CA ILE A 34 4.52 -3.27 13.42
C ILE A 34 5.99 -2.83 13.44
N LYS A 35 6.39 -2.03 14.44
CA LYS A 35 7.78 -1.60 14.62
C LYS A 35 8.73 -2.80 14.73
N ALA A 36 8.38 -3.79 15.56
CA ALA A 36 9.18 -5.01 15.74
C ALA A 36 9.31 -5.83 14.44
N GLY A 37 8.21 -5.99 13.69
CA GLY A 37 8.22 -6.73 12.43
C GLY A 37 9.05 -6.04 11.36
N LEU A 38 8.99 -4.72 11.25
CA LEU A 38 9.84 -3.97 10.31
C LEU A 38 11.32 -4.01 10.71
N LYS A 39 11.63 -3.99 12.01
CA LYS A 39 13.00 -4.21 12.48
C LYS A 39 13.53 -5.61 12.17
N ALA A 40 12.67 -6.64 12.16
CA ALA A 40 13.05 -7.98 11.71
C ALA A 40 13.44 -8.02 10.22
N LYS A 41 12.95 -7.09 9.41
CA LYS A 41 13.39 -6.85 8.02
C LYS A 41 14.63 -5.94 7.91
N GLU A 42 15.27 -5.61 9.02
CA GLU A 42 16.39 -4.67 9.09
C GLU A 42 16.04 -3.25 8.62
N VAL A 43 14.75 -2.86 8.72
CA VAL A 43 14.29 -1.52 8.38
C VAL A 43 13.79 -0.83 9.63
N ASP A 44 14.45 0.27 10.01
CA ASP A 44 14.01 1.11 11.12
C ASP A 44 13.01 2.17 10.61
N CYS A 45 11.76 2.01 10.99
CA CYS A 45 10.66 2.90 10.63
C CYS A 45 9.94 3.47 11.88
N ASP A 46 10.55 3.43 13.06
CA ASP A 46 9.88 3.82 14.30
C ASP A 46 9.36 5.26 14.24
N GLU A 47 10.20 6.22 13.86
CA GLU A 47 9.83 7.63 13.73
C GLU A 47 8.76 7.85 12.66
N LEU A 48 8.85 7.12 11.55
CA LEU A 48 7.87 7.22 10.47
C LEU A 48 6.48 6.71 10.91
N ILE A 49 6.44 5.60 11.67
CA ILE A 49 5.19 5.05 12.22
C ILE A 49 4.57 6.04 13.21
N ASP A 50 5.35 6.62 14.10
CA ASP A 50 4.86 7.60 15.06
C ASP A 50 4.29 8.84 14.37
N ARG A 51 4.97 9.34 13.34
CA ARG A 51 4.47 10.44 12.51
C ARG A 51 3.16 10.09 11.77
N ILE A 52 3.04 8.90 11.22
CA ILE A 52 1.81 8.44 10.57
C ILE A 52 0.64 8.41 11.57
N LEU A 53 0.88 7.97 12.80
CA LEU A 53 -0.14 7.95 13.84
C LEU A 53 -0.59 9.36 14.23
N GLU A 54 0.34 10.31 14.35
CA GLU A 54 0.04 11.72 14.61
C GLU A 54 -0.78 12.34 13.46
N LEU A 55 -0.40 12.09 12.21
CA LEU A 55 -1.13 12.58 11.05
C LEU A 55 -2.54 11.95 10.94
N ASP A 56 -2.69 10.67 11.29
CA ASP A 56 -4.02 10.03 11.33
C ASP A 56 -4.90 10.63 12.41
N GLU A 57 -4.37 10.96 13.56
CA GLU A 57 -5.11 11.64 14.62
C GLU A 57 -5.55 13.04 14.20
N GLN A 58 -4.64 13.83 13.61
CA GLN A 58 -4.96 15.15 13.05
C GLN A 58 -6.04 15.05 11.97
N ARG A 59 -5.89 14.11 11.04
CA ARG A 59 -6.89 13.85 9.99
C ARG A 59 -8.27 13.55 10.57
N ARG A 60 -8.37 12.69 11.58
CA ARG A 60 -9.64 12.33 12.21
C ARG A 60 -10.26 13.52 12.93
N THR A 61 -9.46 14.32 13.61
CA THR A 61 -9.91 15.52 14.31
C THR A 61 -10.46 16.55 13.32
N LEU A 62 -9.74 16.81 12.22
CA LEU A 62 -10.18 17.75 11.18
C LEU A 62 -11.47 17.26 10.48
N LEU A 63 -11.58 15.96 10.22
CA LEU A 63 -12.82 15.38 9.68
C LEU A 63 -14.00 15.60 10.62
N GLN A 64 -13.85 15.30 11.91
CA GLN A 64 -14.91 15.47 12.89
C GLN A 64 -15.36 16.94 12.99
N GLN A 65 -14.42 17.89 13.00
CA GLN A 65 -14.72 19.33 13.03
C GLN A 65 -15.46 19.75 11.76
N THR A 66 -15.02 19.30 10.61
CA THR A 66 -15.65 19.61 9.32
C THR A 66 -17.07 19.04 9.23
N GLU A 67 -17.28 17.80 9.68
CA GLU A 67 -18.61 17.17 9.72
C GLU A 67 -19.54 17.88 10.69
N ALA A 68 -19.06 18.31 11.84
CA ALA A 68 -19.86 19.09 12.80
C ALA A 68 -20.33 20.41 12.18
N LEU A 69 -19.43 21.16 11.54
CA LEU A 69 -19.79 22.40 10.86
C LEU A 69 -20.74 22.19 9.66
N LYS A 70 -20.55 21.13 8.89
CA LYS A 70 -21.48 20.76 7.82
C LYS A 70 -22.88 20.39 8.35
N ALA A 71 -22.93 19.71 9.51
CA ALA A 71 -24.20 19.41 10.17
C ALA A 71 -24.91 20.68 10.68
N GLU A 72 -24.15 21.63 11.24
CA GLU A 72 -24.67 22.94 11.66
C GLU A 72 -25.19 23.75 10.48
N GLN A 73 -24.41 23.87 9.42
CA GLN A 73 -24.84 24.52 8.17
C GLN A 73 -26.14 23.93 7.61
N ASN A 74 -26.26 22.59 7.64
CA ASN A 74 -27.47 21.90 7.21
C ASN A 74 -28.69 22.22 8.09
N LYS A 75 -28.50 22.35 9.42
CA LYS A 75 -29.59 22.76 10.36
C LYS A 75 -30.06 24.15 10.05
N LEU A 76 -29.15 25.11 9.91
CA LEU A 76 -29.46 26.50 9.56
C LEU A 76 -30.19 26.59 8.21
N SER A 77 -29.73 25.87 7.21
CA SER A 77 -30.34 25.81 5.87
C SER A 77 -31.79 25.32 5.93
N LYS A 78 -32.11 24.33 6.77
CA LYS A 78 -33.47 23.81 6.95
C LYS A 78 -34.41 24.79 7.64
N GLN A 79 -33.91 25.75 8.41
CA GLN A 79 -34.73 26.78 9.10
C GLN A 79 -35.18 27.91 8.15
N ILE A 80 -34.39 28.21 7.10
CA ILE A 80 -34.62 29.30 6.19
C ILE A 80 -36.05 29.29 5.55
N PRO A 81 -36.57 28.16 5.04
CA PRO A 81 -37.89 28.12 4.46
C PRO A 81 -39.04 28.45 5.44
N ALA A 82 -38.88 28.02 6.71
CA ALA A 82 -39.86 28.28 7.76
C ALA A 82 -39.86 29.77 8.15
N LEU A 83 -38.71 30.37 8.32
CA LEU A 83 -38.56 31.79 8.67
C LEU A 83 -39.03 32.70 7.54
N LYS A 84 -38.74 32.35 6.27
CA LYS A 84 -39.27 33.09 5.13
C LYS A 84 -40.80 33.05 5.05
N LYS A 85 -41.45 31.91 5.39
CA LYS A 85 -42.90 31.81 5.46
C LYS A 85 -43.50 32.65 6.60
N ALA A 86 -42.77 32.78 7.71
CA ALA A 86 -43.17 33.62 8.86
C ALA A 86 -42.93 35.11 8.61
N GLY A 87 -42.26 35.51 7.52
CA GLY A 87 -41.90 36.91 7.24
C GLY A 87 -40.76 37.45 8.09
N GLU A 88 -39.96 36.57 8.71
CA GLU A 88 -38.84 36.95 9.55
C GLU A 88 -37.58 37.25 8.71
N ASP A 89 -36.71 38.13 9.24
CA ASP A 89 -35.46 38.48 8.59
C ASP A 89 -34.45 37.31 8.67
N THR A 90 -34.02 36.86 7.51
CA THR A 90 -33.06 35.75 7.36
C THR A 90 -31.63 36.22 7.18
N THR A 91 -31.35 37.51 7.21
CA THR A 91 -30.02 38.10 6.94
C THR A 91 -28.96 37.61 7.93
N ALA A 92 -29.32 37.50 9.22
CA ALA A 92 -28.41 36.97 10.25
C ALA A 92 -27.98 35.52 9.97
N ILE A 93 -28.92 34.67 9.57
CA ILE A 93 -28.66 33.26 9.24
C ILE A 93 -27.76 33.14 8.01
N PHE A 94 -27.99 33.94 6.98
CA PHE A 94 -27.12 33.95 5.81
C PHE A 94 -25.69 34.40 6.14
N LYS A 95 -25.50 35.35 7.04
CA LYS A 95 -24.19 35.78 7.52
C LYS A 95 -23.49 34.64 8.26
N GLU A 96 -24.17 33.99 9.20
CA GLU A 96 -23.66 32.85 9.96
C GLU A 96 -23.29 31.68 9.04
N MET A 97 -24.13 31.34 8.08
CA MET A 97 -23.81 30.31 7.07
C MET A 97 -22.57 30.69 6.24
N GLY A 98 -22.39 31.96 5.93
CA GLY A 98 -21.19 32.45 5.25
C GLY A 98 -19.91 32.25 6.08
N GLU A 99 -19.98 32.54 7.37
CA GLU A 99 -18.86 32.32 8.32
C GLU A 99 -18.55 30.83 8.47
N ILE A 100 -19.58 29.97 8.61
CA ILE A 100 -19.43 28.52 8.68
C ILE A 100 -18.80 27.98 7.38
N LYS A 101 -19.25 28.44 6.23
CA LYS A 101 -18.67 28.05 4.93
C LYS A 101 -17.18 28.42 4.83
N GLY A 102 -16.82 29.60 5.32
CA GLY A 102 -15.41 30.01 5.38
C GLY A 102 -14.55 29.07 6.26
N LYS A 103 -15.07 28.70 7.44
CA LYS A 103 -14.40 27.74 8.35
C LYS A 103 -14.28 26.36 7.72
N ILE A 104 -15.33 25.86 7.08
CA ILE A 104 -15.28 24.57 6.37
C ILE A 104 -14.21 24.59 5.28
N SER A 105 -14.16 25.65 4.48
CA SER A 105 -13.15 25.77 3.43
C SER A 105 -11.72 25.78 3.96
N ALA A 106 -11.48 26.43 5.08
CA ALA A 106 -10.17 26.43 5.73
C ALA A 106 -9.79 25.05 6.27
N LEU A 107 -10.73 24.35 6.93
CA LEU A 107 -10.52 22.99 7.43
C LEU A 107 -10.34 21.97 6.30
N ASP A 108 -11.09 22.06 5.23
CA ASP A 108 -10.94 21.20 4.05
C ASP A 108 -9.56 21.41 3.38
N GLY A 109 -9.00 22.63 3.43
CA GLY A 109 -7.63 22.91 3.01
C GLY A 109 -6.60 22.17 3.88
N GLN A 110 -6.68 22.36 5.19
CA GLN A 110 -5.79 21.70 6.15
C GLN A 110 -5.89 20.17 6.06
N LEU A 111 -7.12 19.66 5.94
CA LEU A 111 -7.36 18.22 5.80
C LEU A 111 -6.68 17.66 4.55
N ARG A 112 -6.73 18.37 3.43
CA ARG A 112 -6.07 17.95 2.19
C ARG A 112 -4.56 17.86 2.36
N ASP A 113 -3.95 18.84 3.02
CA ASP A 113 -2.51 18.86 3.24
C ASP A 113 -2.09 17.69 4.15
N VAL A 114 -2.79 17.49 5.27
CA VAL A 114 -2.55 16.34 6.18
C VAL A 114 -2.76 15.00 5.48
N VAL A 115 -3.80 14.85 4.65
CA VAL A 115 -4.04 13.61 3.90
C VAL A 115 -2.92 13.33 2.91
N ASN A 116 -2.40 14.36 2.24
CA ASN A 116 -1.29 14.18 1.30
C ASN A 116 -0.01 13.72 2.01
N GLU A 117 0.36 14.35 3.13
CA GLU A 117 1.52 13.94 3.93
C GLU A 117 1.35 12.52 4.46
N TYR A 118 0.21 12.23 5.05
CA TYR A 118 -0.15 10.93 5.57
C TYR A 118 -0.04 9.81 4.50
N GLN A 119 -0.54 10.05 3.29
CA GLN A 119 -0.45 9.07 2.21
C GLN A 119 0.99 8.87 1.73
N GLN A 120 1.77 9.93 1.62
CA GLN A 120 3.19 9.82 1.25
C GLN A 120 3.97 8.99 2.26
N ASP A 121 3.76 9.23 3.54
CA ASP A 121 4.42 8.49 4.61
C ASP A 121 4.01 7.00 4.62
N LEU A 122 2.71 6.69 4.39
CA LEU A 122 2.25 5.31 4.25
C LEU A 122 2.88 4.57 3.06
N TYR A 123 3.11 5.25 1.94
CA TYR A 123 3.79 4.64 0.78
C TYR A 123 5.26 4.32 1.04
N CYS A 124 5.87 4.98 2.02
CA CYS A 124 7.25 4.69 2.40
C CYS A 124 7.38 3.47 3.32
N LEU A 125 6.28 2.99 3.93
CA LEU A 125 6.34 1.82 4.80
C LEU A 125 6.42 0.53 3.98
N PRO A 126 7.40 -0.34 4.25
CA PRO A 126 7.44 -1.67 3.67
C PRO A 126 6.34 -2.55 4.28
N ASN A 127 5.94 -3.59 3.55
CA ASN A 127 5.00 -4.59 4.06
C ASN A 127 5.60 -5.38 5.24
N MET A 128 4.74 -5.80 6.16
CA MET A 128 5.13 -6.69 7.25
C MET A 128 5.64 -8.03 6.72
N PRO A 129 6.68 -8.59 7.33
CA PRO A 129 7.03 -9.99 7.11
C PRO A 129 6.04 -10.89 7.84
N ASP A 130 5.93 -12.14 7.39
CA ASP A 130 5.21 -13.18 8.14
C ASP A 130 5.97 -13.52 9.43
N ASP A 131 5.23 -13.92 10.47
CA ASP A 131 5.78 -14.13 11.81
C ASP A 131 6.77 -15.32 11.89
N ASP A 132 6.78 -16.22 10.89
CA ASP A 132 7.64 -17.40 10.78
C ASP A 132 8.92 -17.15 9.96
N LEU A 133 9.09 -15.96 9.40
CA LEU A 133 10.30 -15.62 8.65
C LEU A 133 11.44 -15.27 9.58
N LEU A 134 12.61 -15.86 9.32
CA LEU A 134 13.84 -15.53 10.04
C LEU A 134 14.34 -14.14 9.61
N PRO A 135 14.71 -13.28 10.57
CA PRO A 135 15.34 -11.99 10.26
C PRO A 135 16.73 -12.17 9.66
N GLY A 136 17.15 -11.22 8.83
CA GLY A 136 18.48 -11.18 8.23
C GLY A 136 18.49 -11.40 6.72
N GLY A 137 19.69 -11.64 6.17
CA GLY A 137 19.91 -11.80 4.73
C GLY A 137 19.71 -13.22 4.21
N LYS A 138 20.20 -13.47 3.00
CA LYS A 138 20.07 -14.76 2.30
C LYS A 138 20.71 -15.93 3.04
N GLU A 139 21.68 -15.67 3.90
CA GLU A 139 22.36 -16.66 4.75
C GLU A 139 21.43 -17.32 5.77
N ASN A 140 20.36 -16.63 6.13
CA ASN A 140 19.35 -17.12 7.08
C ASN A 140 18.17 -17.84 6.41
N ASN A 141 18.22 -18.01 5.08
CA ASN A 141 17.19 -18.76 4.38
C ASN A 141 17.20 -20.23 4.77
N GLU A 142 16.09 -20.74 5.28
CA GLU A 142 15.89 -22.16 5.57
C GLU A 142 15.10 -22.85 4.45
N PRO A 143 15.65 -23.94 3.86
CA PRO A 143 14.88 -24.72 2.89
C PRO A 143 13.74 -25.47 3.59
N LEU A 144 12.51 -25.16 3.26
CA LEU A 144 11.34 -25.84 3.83
C LEU A 144 11.19 -27.29 3.33
N ARG A 145 11.66 -27.57 2.11
CA ARG A 145 11.53 -28.88 1.50
C ARG A 145 12.56 -29.07 0.39
N TYR A 146 13.13 -30.25 0.34
CA TYR A 146 13.95 -30.69 -0.78
C TYR A 146 13.15 -31.67 -1.65
N PHE A 147 13.30 -31.56 -2.97
CA PHE A 147 12.75 -32.53 -3.92
C PHE A 147 13.83 -32.91 -4.92
N GLY A 148 14.18 -34.22 -4.95
CA GLY A 148 15.26 -34.73 -5.76
C GLY A 148 16.66 -34.33 -5.30
N GLU A 149 17.65 -34.65 -6.11
CA GLU A 149 19.04 -34.24 -5.87
C GLU A 149 19.50 -33.27 -6.97
N PRO A 150 20.27 -32.23 -6.61
CA PRO A 150 20.88 -31.34 -7.60
C PRO A 150 21.73 -32.12 -8.58
N LYS A 151 21.51 -31.90 -9.88
CA LYS A 151 22.28 -32.57 -10.93
C LYS A 151 23.73 -32.14 -10.85
N LYS A 152 24.66 -33.11 -10.76
CA LYS A 152 26.09 -32.85 -10.86
C LYS A 152 26.50 -32.83 -12.33
N PHE A 153 27.18 -31.78 -12.75
CA PHE A 153 27.69 -31.63 -14.10
C PHE A 153 29.19 -31.93 -14.09
N ASP A 154 29.69 -32.50 -15.16
CA ASP A 154 31.09 -32.72 -15.44
C ASP A 154 31.77 -31.55 -16.18
N PHE A 155 30.99 -30.48 -16.41
CA PHE A 155 31.42 -29.24 -17.01
C PHE A 155 30.97 -28.05 -16.15
N GLU A 156 31.55 -26.87 -16.38
CA GLU A 156 31.14 -25.63 -15.71
C GLU A 156 29.82 -25.12 -16.30
N PRO A 157 28.72 -25.13 -15.50
CA PRO A 157 27.41 -24.70 -16.00
C PRO A 157 27.38 -23.18 -16.14
N LYS A 158 26.90 -22.71 -17.30
CA LYS A 158 26.65 -21.28 -17.53
C LYS A 158 25.40 -20.82 -16.77
N ASN A 159 25.41 -19.57 -16.36
CA ASN A 159 24.22 -18.96 -15.75
C ASN A 159 23.10 -18.77 -16.80
N HIS A 160 21.87 -18.49 -16.34
CA HIS A 160 20.70 -18.36 -17.19
C HIS A 160 20.78 -17.19 -18.19
N VAL A 161 21.43 -16.08 -17.81
CA VAL A 161 21.59 -14.91 -18.70
C VAL A 161 22.49 -15.26 -19.88
N ASP A 162 23.64 -15.91 -19.62
CA ASP A 162 24.56 -16.36 -20.66
C ASP A 162 23.91 -17.39 -21.59
N LEU A 163 23.16 -18.34 -21.03
CA LEU A 163 22.42 -19.33 -21.81
C LEU A 163 21.38 -18.68 -22.71
N CYS A 164 20.55 -17.82 -22.17
CA CYS A 164 19.51 -17.14 -22.93
C CYS A 164 20.08 -16.22 -24.01
N THR A 165 21.18 -15.56 -23.73
CA THR A 165 21.89 -14.68 -24.67
C THR A 165 22.52 -15.50 -25.81
N ASN A 166 23.23 -16.59 -25.49
CA ASN A 166 23.88 -17.45 -26.46
C ASN A 166 22.88 -18.18 -27.38
N LEU A 167 21.72 -18.56 -26.82
CA LEU A 167 20.64 -19.19 -27.59
C LEU A 167 19.77 -18.16 -28.33
N GLY A 168 20.02 -16.89 -28.17
CA GLY A 168 19.25 -15.81 -28.82
C GLY A 168 17.82 -15.71 -28.33
N LEU A 169 17.52 -16.12 -27.08
CA LEU A 169 16.19 -16.10 -26.49
C LEU A 169 15.82 -14.73 -25.92
N ILE A 170 16.81 -13.94 -25.52
CA ILE A 170 16.64 -12.61 -24.97
C ILE A 170 17.54 -11.59 -25.66
N ASP A 171 17.13 -10.33 -25.62
CA ASP A 171 17.91 -9.16 -26.00
C ASP A 171 18.00 -8.23 -24.78
N TYR A 172 19.04 -8.40 -24.01
CA TYR A 172 19.24 -7.63 -22.79
C TYR A 172 19.62 -6.18 -23.07
N GLU A 173 20.50 -5.97 -24.07
CA GLU A 173 20.98 -4.63 -24.41
C GLU A 173 19.84 -3.69 -24.84
N ARG A 174 18.93 -4.17 -25.68
CA ARG A 174 17.76 -3.38 -26.08
C ARG A 174 16.74 -3.24 -24.96
N GLY A 175 16.59 -4.26 -24.12
CA GLY A 175 15.73 -4.18 -22.93
C GLY A 175 16.14 -3.06 -22.01
N VAL A 176 17.43 -2.96 -21.71
CA VAL A 176 18.00 -1.88 -20.88
C VAL A 176 17.79 -0.50 -21.51
N LYS A 177 17.93 -0.36 -22.82
CA LYS A 177 17.65 0.91 -23.52
C LYS A 177 16.21 1.36 -23.44
N LEU A 178 15.27 0.42 -23.39
CA LEU A 178 13.83 0.73 -23.33
C LEU A 178 13.33 1.04 -21.90
N ALA A 179 13.77 0.30 -20.90
CA ALA A 179 13.16 0.34 -19.58
C ALA A 179 14.17 0.41 -18.41
N GLY A 180 15.47 0.47 -18.69
CA GLY A 180 16.51 0.55 -17.66
C GLY A 180 17.04 -0.81 -17.24
N ASN A 181 17.87 -0.80 -16.20
CA ASN A 181 18.57 -2.00 -15.71
C ASN A 181 17.60 -3.08 -15.23
N GLY A 182 17.88 -4.33 -15.53
CA GLY A 182 17.04 -5.48 -15.14
C GLY A 182 15.93 -5.84 -16.12
N PHE A 183 15.76 -5.07 -17.20
CA PHE A 183 14.79 -5.37 -18.25
C PHE A 183 15.45 -6.06 -19.46
N TRP A 184 14.73 -6.98 -20.06
CA TRP A 184 15.11 -7.69 -21.28
C TRP A 184 13.93 -7.82 -22.23
N ILE A 185 14.23 -8.12 -23.48
CA ILE A 185 13.21 -8.38 -24.51
C ILE A 185 13.31 -9.86 -24.87
N TYR A 186 12.22 -10.59 -24.78
CA TYR A 186 12.13 -11.93 -25.35
C TYR A 186 12.13 -11.87 -26.87
N LYS A 187 12.85 -12.77 -27.52
CA LYS A 187 12.86 -12.86 -28.97
C LYS A 187 12.86 -14.31 -29.48
N GLY A 188 12.34 -14.53 -30.67
CA GLY A 188 12.32 -15.82 -31.29
C GLY A 188 11.67 -16.93 -30.46
N MET A 189 12.42 -17.98 -30.16
CA MET A 189 11.94 -19.08 -29.30
C MET A 189 11.73 -18.67 -27.86
N GLY A 190 12.47 -17.68 -27.34
CA GLY A 190 12.25 -17.15 -26.00
C GLY A 190 10.87 -16.55 -25.85
N ALA A 191 10.42 -15.77 -26.84
CA ALA A 191 9.06 -15.22 -26.83
C ALA A 191 7.98 -16.31 -26.95
N ARG A 192 8.24 -17.38 -27.67
CA ARG A 192 7.32 -18.53 -27.77
C ARG A 192 7.21 -19.29 -26.44
N LEU A 193 8.33 -19.44 -25.72
CA LEU A 193 8.37 -20.15 -24.45
C LEU A 193 7.59 -19.40 -23.38
N GLU A 194 7.57 -18.05 -23.42
CA GLU A 194 6.79 -17.21 -22.51
C GLU A 194 5.27 -17.38 -22.72
N TRP A 195 4.85 -17.73 -23.95
CA TRP A 195 3.43 -17.90 -24.29
C TRP A 195 2.93 -19.35 -24.22
N ALA A 196 3.79 -20.30 -23.89
CA ALA A 196 3.45 -21.72 -23.82
C ALA A 196 2.98 -22.15 -22.42
#